data_8cdf77ef1b047343b5332366abcf2636
#
_entry.id   8cdf77ef1b047343b5332366abcf2636
#
_cell.length_a   1.000
_cell.length_b   1.000
_cell.length_c   1.000
_cell.angle_alpha   90.00
_cell.angle_beta   90.00
_cell.angle_gamma   90.00
#
_symmetry.space_group_name_H-M   'P 1'
#
loop_
_entity.id
_entity.type
_entity.pdbx_description
1 polymer ?
#
loop_
_entity_poly.entity_id
_entity_poly.type
_entity_poly.pdbx_seq_one_letter_code
_entity_poly.pdbx_strand_id
1 'polypeptide(L)'
;VLFGCLMSIYRGYFEGMRNMVPTAISEIIEATFKLFVGLTMAYLTIKFGTNQYETTGYVLGMKCSSLEQATDYIMPIAVGAAITGISLGGIMGFVFLYIRYRKNGDGITQEDLANSPRPRSDRETIKILVRTAIPVGMGAILLSITDVIDTSIVQSRIYDIMQTNPEALLNVYGTLLPDSVYYAGTTHTYLFGCYGYSSTLTMLITALTQVFGSSALPSVTAAWASKDKAKLKQSLEAVLRITLVVTIPSGIGLSVLSEPILGLIYSSPNVSNEVEIASKVLTTMGIAIIFVGTATPICSMLQ
;
A
#
# COMPACT_ATOMS: atom_id res chain seq x y z
N VAL A 1 7.81 -7.20 -10.69
CA VAL A 1 8.11 -8.25 -9.69
C VAL A 1 9.61 -8.51 -9.61
N LEU A 2 10.30 -8.86 -10.70
CA LEU A 2 11.74 -9.25 -10.68
C LEU A 2 12.62 -8.20 -9.98
N PHE A 3 12.53 -6.93 -10.37
CA PHE A 3 13.35 -5.86 -9.78
C PHE A 3 13.00 -5.59 -8.31
N GLY A 4 11.75 -5.78 -7.91
CA GLY A 4 11.35 -5.72 -6.50
C GLY A 4 12.01 -6.81 -5.66
N CYS A 5 12.07 -8.05 -6.16
CA CYS A 5 12.78 -9.14 -5.49
C CYS A 5 14.28 -8.86 -5.36
N LEU A 6 14.93 -8.38 -6.44
CA LEU A 6 16.35 -8.03 -6.41
C LEU A 6 16.63 -6.88 -5.44
N MET A 7 15.77 -5.85 -5.43
CA MET A 7 15.86 -4.74 -4.50
C MET A 7 15.74 -5.20 -3.04
N SER A 8 14.79 -6.11 -2.76
CA SER A 8 14.59 -6.66 -1.40
C SER A 8 15.81 -7.42 -0.89
N ILE A 9 16.57 -8.10 -1.77
CA ILE A 9 17.82 -8.76 -1.38
C ILE A 9 18.85 -7.74 -0.89
N TYR A 10 19.02 -6.62 -1.61
CA TYR A 10 19.95 -5.57 -1.19
C TYR A 10 19.49 -4.84 0.06
N ARG A 11 18.17 -4.57 0.20
CA ARG A 11 17.60 -4.00 1.43
C ARG A 11 17.87 -4.90 2.62
N GLY A 12 17.52 -6.18 2.52
CA GLY A 12 17.78 -7.16 3.59
C GLY A 12 19.25 -7.29 3.95
N TYR A 13 20.15 -7.17 2.98
CA TYR A 13 21.58 -7.14 3.21
C TYR A 13 22.01 -5.93 4.07
N PHE A 14 21.63 -4.70 3.68
CA PHE A 14 21.97 -3.49 4.45
C PHE A 14 21.30 -3.46 5.84
N GLU A 15 20.07 -3.93 5.95
CA GLU A 15 19.34 -4.06 7.22
C GLU A 15 20.02 -5.08 8.15
N GLY A 16 20.47 -6.21 7.62
CA GLY A 16 21.26 -7.20 8.35
C GLY A 16 22.58 -6.64 8.89
N MET A 17 23.19 -5.71 8.14
CA MET A 17 24.38 -4.95 8.58
C MET A 17 24.03 -3.79 9.55
N ARG A 18 22.78 -3.68 10.00
CA ARG A 18 22.25 -2.58 10.84
C ARG A 18 22.41 -1.18 10.23
N ASN A 19 22.50 -1.09 8.91
CA ASN A 19 22.59 0.17 8.18
C ASN A 19 21.29 0.40 7.40
N MET A 20 20.32 1.08 8.03
CA MET A 20 19.01 1.37 7.46
C MET A 20 19.03 2.51 6.42
N VAL A 21 20.11 3.30 6.35
CA VAL A 21 20.16 4.49 5.49
C VAL A 21 20.00 4.16 4.01
N PRO A 22 20.70 3.16 3.41
CA PRO A 22 20.51 2.83 2.00
C PRO A 22 19.08 2.34 1.69
N THR A 23 18.48 1.58 2.60
CA THR A 23 17.09 1.13 2.48
C THR A 23 16.14 2.32 2.42
N ALA A 24 16.21 3.25 3.39
CA ALA A 24 15.37 4.43 3.44
C ALA A 24 15.52 5.32 2.20
N ILE A 25 16.74 5.56 1.73
CA ILE A 25 16.97 6.34 0.50
C ILE A 25 16.39 5.61 -0.72
N SER A 26 16.52 4.29 -0.82
CA SER A 26 15.94 3.52 -1.91
C SER A 26 14.42 3.60 -1.95
N GLU A 27 13.75 3.66 -0.79
CA GLU A 27 12.30 3.84 -0.68
C GLU A 27 11.85 5.22 -1.14
N ILE A 28 12.61 6.27 -0.76
CA ILE A 28 12.33 7.63 -1.23
C ILE A 28 12.48 7.73 -2.75
N ILE A 29 13.55 7.14 -3.31
CA ILE A 29 13.77 7.13 -4.77
C ILE A 29 12.62 6.38 -5.45
N GLU A 30 12.28 5.18 -4.97
CA GLU A 30 11.17 4.39 -5.51
C GLU A 30 9.87 5.17 -5.48
N ALA A 31 9.51 5.77 -4.34
CA ALA A 31 8.28 6.55 -4.18
C ALA A 31 8.26 7.79 -5.09
N THR A 32 9.40 8.49 -5.23
CA THR A 32 9.54 9.67 -6.08
C THR A 32 9.33 9.30 -7.55
N PHE A 33 9.99 8.26 -8.03
CA PHE A 33 9.82 7.80 -9.42
C PHE A 33 8.40 7.26 -9.66
N LYS A 34 7.84 6.51 -8.73
CA LYS A 34 6.45 6.04 -8.79
C LYS A 34 5.47 7.20 -8.97
N LEU A 35 5.64 8.27 -8.19
CA LEU A 35 4.78 9.44 -8.26
C LEU A 35 4.96 10.19 -9.58
N PHE A 36 6.18 10.65 -9.88
CA PHE A 36 6.41 11.52 -11.05
C PHE A 36 6.20 10.79 -12.37
N VAL A 37 6.73 9.58 -12.50
CA VAL A 37 6.58 8.79 -13.74
C VAL A 37 5.13 8.35 -13.89
N GLY A 38 4.49 7.86 -12.82
CA GLY A 38 3.10 7.43 -12.86
C GLY A 38 2.16 8.56 -13.27
N LEU A 39 2.27 9.75 -12.65
CA LEU A 39 1.47 10.92 -13.02
C LEU A 39 1.75 11.39 -14.45
N THR A 40 3.02 11.43 -14.85
CA THR A 40 3.39 11.86 -16.22
C THR A 40 2.81 10.91 -17.26
N MET A 41 2.90 9.59 -17.04
CA MET A 41 2.37 8.59 -17.96
C MET A 41 0.84 8.63 -18.03
N ALA A 42 0.16 8.78 -16.89
CA ALA A 42 -1.29 8.97 -16.86
C ALA A 42 -1.70 10.24 -17.62
N TYR A 43 -1.05 11.37 -17.34
CA TYR A 43 -1.33 12.63 -18.03
C TYR A 43 -1.11 12.55 -19.53
N LEU A 44 0.00 11.95 -19.97
CA LEU A 44 0.29 11.79 -21.39
C LEU A 44 -0.76 10.89 -22.08
N THR A 45 -1.19 9.82 -21.42
CA THR A 45 -2.22 8.91 -21.94
C THR A 45 -3.57 9.61 -22.08
N ILE A 46 -3.99 10.38 -21.07
CA ILE A 46 -5.23 11.15 -21.12
C ILE A 46 -5.15 12.19 -22.23
N LYS A 47 -4.08 12.98 -22.29
CA LYS A 47 -3.88 14.01 -23.31
C LYS A 47 -3.87 13.43 -24.72
N PHE A 48 -3.17 12.32 -24.92
CA PHE A 48 -3.12 11.63 -26.23
C PHE A 48 -4.49 11.10 -26.63
N GLY A 49 -5.20 10.40 -25.72
CA GLY A 49 -6.52 9.86 -25.98
C GLY A 49 -7.56 10.94 -26.28
N THR A 50 -7.56 12.03 -25.50
CA THR A 50 -8.47 13.17 -25.73
C THR A 50 -8.18 13.85 -27.07
N ASN A 51 -6.91 14.11 -27.40
CA ASN A 51 -6.53 14.70 -28.67
C ASN A 51 -6.88 13.78 -29.88
N GLN A 52 -6.73 12.47 -29.71
CA GLN A 52 -7.14 11.50 -30.72
C GLN A 52 -8.66 11.54 -30.96
N TYR A 53 -9.45 11.63 -29.88
CA TYR A 53 -10.90 11.78 -29.99
C TYR A 53 -11.30 13.07 -30.70
N GLU A 54 -10.72 14.20 -30.32
CA GLU A 54 -11.01 15.52 -30.92
C GLU A 54 -10.68 15.56 -32.44
N THR A 55 -9.63 14.86 -32.86
CA THR A 55 -9.17 14.89 -34.25
C THR A 55 -9.86 13.85 -35.15
N THR A 56 -10.17 12.67 -34.60
CA THR A 56 -10.64 11.53 -35.42
C THR A 56 -12.02 11.00 -35.04
N GLY A 57 -12.55 11.39 -33.86
CA GLY A 57 -13.78 10.81 -33.29
C GLY A 57 -13.61 9.37 -32.81
N TYR A 58 -12.37 8.86 -32.79
CA TYR A 58 -12.03 7.51 -32.34
C TYR A 58 -11.05 7.56 -31.18
N VAL A 59 -11.16 6.61 -30.26
CA VAL A 59 -10.18 6.37 -29.19
C VAL A 59 -9.71 4.92 -29.32
N LEU A 60 -8.41 4.73 -29.58
CA LEU A 60 -7.78 3.39 -29.72
C LEU A 60 -8.53 2.44 -30.69
N GLY A 61 -9.08 3.00 -31.76
CA GLY A 61 -9.81 2.24 -32.78
C GLY A 61 -11.30 2.06 -32.50
N MET A 62 -11.83 2.53 -31.38
CA MET A 62 -13.25 2.52 -31.04
C MET A 62 -13.87 3.88 -31.33
N LYS A 63 -15.03 3.87 -32.01
CA LYS A 63 -15.79 5.08 -32.32
C LYS A 63 -16.54 5.53 -31.08
N CYS A 64 -16.32 6.77 -30.68
CA CYS A 64 -16.98 7.36 -29.53
C CYS A 64 -17.99 8.42 -29.99
N SER A 65 -19.19 8.39 -29.43
CA SER A 65 -20.27 9.33 -29.77
C SER A 65 -20.26 10.58 -28.87
N SER A 66 -19.60 10.51 -27.71
CA SER A 66 -19.48 11.62 -26.77
C SER A 66 -18.10 11.63 -26.11
N LEU A 67 -17.71 12.79 -25.56
CA LEU A 67 -16.47 12.94 -24.80
C LEU A 67 -16.50 12.08 -23.53
N GLU A 68 -17.65 11.91 -22.90
CA GLU A 68 -17.83 11.07 -21.72
C GLU A 68 -17.50 9.61 -22.03
N GLN A 69 -18.05 9.08 -23.13
CA GLN A 69 -17.74 7.73 -23.60
C GLN A 69 -16.24 7.57 -23.97
N ALA A 70 -15.63 8.58 -24.56
CA ALA A 70 -14.20 8.58 -24.86
C ALA A 70 -13.38 8.51 -23.57
N THR A 71 -13.77 9.27 -22.54
CA THR A 71 -13.12 9.29 -21.23
C THR A 71 -13.21 7.91 -20.54
N ASP A 72 -14.35 7.24 -20.61
CA ASP A 72 -14.55 5.90 -20.04
C ASP A 72 -13.58 4.87 -20.63
N TYR A 73 -13.22 5.01 -21.92
CA TYR A 73 -12.20 4.15 -22.55
C TYR A 73 -10.78 4.58 -22.24
N ILE A 74 -10.51 5.88 -22.08
CA ILE A 74 -9.16 6.40 -21.82
C ILE A 74 -8.74 6.12 -20.37
N MET A 75 -9.62 6.26 -19.38
CA MET A 75 -9.30 6.16 -17.97
C MET A 75 -8.68 4.82 -17.55
N PRO A 76 -9.19 3.64 -17.93
CA PRO A 76 -8.56 2.38 -17.58
C PRO A 76 -7.13 2.25 -18.12
N ILE A 77 -6.89 2.80 -19.33
CA ILE A 77 -5.56 2.77 -19.96
C ILE A 77 -4.61 3.76 -19.27
N ALA A 78 -5.11 4.94 -18.89
CA ALA A 78 -4.34 5.90 -18.11
C ALA A 78 -3.92 5.34 -16.76
N VAL A 79 -4.82 4.61 -16.08
CA VAL A 79 -4.49 3.88 -14.85
C VAL A 79 -3.44 2.80 -15.11
N GLY A 80 -3.60 2.00 -16.17
CA GLY A 80 -2.60 1.02 -16.61
C GLY A 80 -1.23 1.66 -16.89
N ALA A 81 -1.21 2.81 -17.56
CA ALA A 81 0.00 3.58 -17.80
C ALA A 81 0.63 4.12 -16.50
N ALA A 82 -0.18 4.59 -15.55
CA ALA A 82 0.31 5.02 -14.23
C ALA A 82 1.03 3.89 -13.47
N ILE A 83 0.54 2.64 -13.59
CA ILE A 83 1.15 1.46 -12.95
C ILE A 83 2.58 1.21 -13.46
N THR A 84 2.94 1.64 -14.69
CA THR A 84 4.32 1.54 -15.18
C THR A 84 5.29 2.32 -14.30
N GLY A 85 4.84 3.42 -13.67
CA GLY A 85 5.61 4.17 -12.69
C GLY A 85 6.08 3.33 -11.50
N ILE A 86 5.26 2.36 -11.07
CA ILE A 86 5.63 1.42 -9.99
C ILE A 86 6.82 0.55 -10.41
N SER A 87 6.79 0.03 -11.64
CA SER A 87 7.85 -0.80 -12.18
C SER A 87 9.16 -0.03 -12.35
N LEU A 88 9.08 1.19 -12.88
CA LEU A 88 10.25 2.07 -13.06
C LEU A 88 10.80 2.54 -11.71
N GLY A 89 9.95 2.84 -10.73
CA GLY A 89 10.37 3.15 -9.37
C GLY A 89 11.18 2.01 -8.74
N GLY A 90 10.70 0.76 -8.87
CA GLY A 90 11.42 -0.42 -8.40
C GLY A 90 12.78 -0.64 -9.11
N ILE A 91 12.85 -0.37 -10.42
CA ILE A 91 14.11 -0.43 -11.17
C ILE A 91 15.11 0.61 -10.64
N MET A 92 14.67 1.86 -10.43
CA MET A 92 15.54 2.93 -9.96
C MET A 92 16.01 2.71 -8.51
N GLY A 93 15.13 2.20 -7.63
CA GLY A 93 15.51 1.78 -6.29
C GLY A 93 16.57 0.69 -6.28
N PHE A 94 16.40 -0.33 -7.13
CA PHE A 94 17.39 -1.39 -7.32
C PHE A 94 18.72 -0.85 -7.85
N VAL A 95 18.69 -0.03 -8.90
CA VAL A 95 19.92 0.56 -9.49
C VAL A 95 20.67 1.40 -8.45
N PHE A 96 19.97 2.19 -7.65
CA PHE A 96 20.60 2.96 -6.56
C PHE A 96 21.32 2.04 -5.56
N LEU A 97 20.64 0.98 -5.06
CA LEU A 97 21.23 0.05 -4.10
C LEU A 97 22.42 -0.72 -4.69
N TYR A 98 22.30 -1.15 -5.96
CA TYR A 98 23.39 -1.81 -6.67
C TYR A 98 24.63 -0.90 -6.81
N ILE A 99 24.43 0.36 -7.24
CA ILE A 99 25.53 1.33 -7.36
C ILE A 99 26.14 1.62 -5.98
N ARG A 100 25.30 1.78 -4.96
CA ARG A 100 25.74 2.02 -3.57
C ARG A 100 26.60 0.87 -3.07
N TYR A 101 26.16 -0.36 -3.27
CA TYR A 101 26.90 -1.56 -2.91
C TYR A 101 28.26 -1.64 -3.65
N ARG A 102 28.27 -1.38 -4.97
CA ARG A 102 29.48 -1.42 -5.79
C ARG A 102 30.50 -0.33 -5.44
N LYS A 103 30.06 0.87 -5.12
CA LYS A 103 30.95 2.02 -4.83
C LYS A 103 31.50 2.00 -3.40
N ASN A 104 30.66 1.71 -2.43
CA ASN A 104 31.03 1.85 -1.02
C ASN A 104 31.30 0.49 -0.34
N GLY A 105 31.11 -0.62 -1.04
CA GLY A 105 31.21 -1.96 -0.49
C GLY A 105 30.20 -2.20 0.64
N ASP A 106 30.50 -3.16 1.44
CA ASP A 106 29.71 -3.55 2.64
C ASP A 106 30.19 -2.89 3.92
N GLY A 107 31.30 -2.18 3.87
CA GLY A 107 31.93 -1.59 5.05
C GLY A 107 32.69 -2.61 5.94
N ILE A 108 32.76 -3.88 5.49
CA ILE A 108 33.52 -4.91 6.20
C ILE A 108 34.99 -4.76 5.85
N THR A 109 35.83 -4.59 6.87
CA THR A 109 37.26 -4.50 6.70
C THR A 109 37.90 -5.90 6.64
N GLN A 110 39.12 -5.98 6.12
CA GLN A 110 39.86 -7.25 6.15
C GLN A 110 40.15 -7.74 7.59
N GLU A 111 40.24 -6.81 8.52
CA GLU A 111 40.44 -7.09 9.93
C GLU A 111 39.16 -7.70 10.56
N ASP A 112 38.00 -7.21 10.19
CA ASP A 112 36.71 -7.80 10.57
C ASP A 112 36.55 -9.22 10.04
N LEU A 113 36.98 -9.46 8.79
CA LEU A 113 36.95 -10.79 8.18
C LEU A 113 37.91 -11.77 8.88
N ALA A 114 39.08 -11.30 9.27
CA ALA A 114 40.06 -12.12 9.98
C ALA A 114 39.59 -12.53 11.39
N ASN A 115 38.85 -11.65 12.05
CA ASN A 115 38.29 -11.88 13.39
C ASN A 115 36.92 -12.55 13.39
N SER A 116 36.31 -12.75 12.21
CA SER A 116 35.00 -13.38 12.11
C SER A 116 35.06 -14.90 12.19
N PRO A 117 34.02 -15.57 12.71
CA PRO A 117 33.94 -17.02 12.72
C PRO A 117 33.91 -17.57 11.29
N ARG A 118 34.37 -18.81 11.11
CA ARG A 118 34.41 -19.47 9.80
C ARG A 118 33.01 -19.42 9.16
N PRO A 119 32.92 -19.05 7.86
CA PRO A 119 31.64 -19.01 7.15
C PRO A 119 30.99 -20.38 7.13
N ARG A 120 29.68 -20.42 7.29
CA ARG A 120 28.89 -21.65 7.09
C ARG A 120 28.93 -22.07 5.63
N SER A 121 28.70 -23.35 5.38
CA SER A 121 28.59 -23.82 3.99
C SER A 121 27.35 -23.22 3.32
N ASP A 122 27.42 -22.97 2.01
CA ASP A 122 26.32 -22.39 1.23
C ASP A 122 25.03 -23.21 1.37
N ARG A 123 25.17 -24.54 1.39
CA ARG A 123 24.03 -25.45 1.55
C ARG A 123 23.33 -25.29 2.90
N GLU A 124 24.11 -25.11 3.97
CA GLU A 124 23.57 -24.88 5.31
C GLU A 124 22.90 -23.51 5.42
N THR A 125 23.52 -22.50 4.83
CA THR A 125 22.98 -21.13 4.78
C THR A 125 21.67 -21.09 4.01
N ILE A 126 21.60 -21.71 2.82
CA ILE A 126 20.37 -21.82 2.04
C ILE A 126 19.28 -22.57 2.82
N LYS A 127 19.65 -23.68 3.48
CA LYS A 127 18.66 -24.46 4.28
C LYS A 127 18.07 -23.62 5.42
N ILE A 128 18.87 -22.84 6.12
CA ILE A 128 18.40 -21.96 7.19
C ILE A 128 17.50 -20.88 6.60
N LEU A 129 17.92 -20.23 5.51
CA LEU A 129 17.16 -19.19 4.83
C LEU A 129 15.79 -19.70 4.38
N VAL A 130 15.74 -20.83 3.70
CA VAL A 130 14.46 -21.42 3.24
C VAL A 130 13.57 -21.81 4.43
N ARG A 131 14.15 -22.40 5.48
CA ARG A 131 13.39 -22.79 6.68
C ARG A 131 12.79 -21.58 7.40
N THR A 132 13.44 -20.43 7.35
CA THR A 132 12.94 -19.19 7.96
C THR A 132 11.97 -18.46 7.02
N ALA A 133 12.27 -18.41 5.73
CA ALA A 133 11.47 -17.69 4.74
C ALA A 133 10.09 -18.32 4.49
N ILE A 134 9.98 -19.67 4.52
CA ILE A 134 8.72 -20.36 4.25
C ILE A 134 7.61 -19.96 5.24
N PRO A 135 7.77 -20.05 6.58
CA PRO A 135 6.71 -19.65 7.50
C PRO A 135 6.30 -18.19 7.37
N VAL A 136 7.26 -17.28 7.22
CA VAL A 136 7.00 -15.85 7.04
C VAL A 136 6.26 -15.59 5.73
N GLY A 137 6.71 -16.21 4.63
CA GLY A 137 6.06 -16.10 3.33
C GLY A 137 4.64 -16.68 3.32
N MET A 138 4.40 -17.80 4.01
CA MET A 138 3.05 -18.35 4.17
C MET A 138 2.14 -17.39 4.93
N GLY A 139 2.64 -16.73 5.98
CA GLY A 139 1.88 -15.69 6.69
C GLY A 139 1.48 -14.54 5.78
N ALA A 140 2.42 -14.04 4.96
CA ALA A 140 2.15 -12.96 4.00
C ALA A 140 1.13 -13.39 2.92
N ILE A 141 1.22 -14.63 2.42
CA ILE A 141 0.27 -15.18 1.46
C ILE A 141 -1.13 -15.27 2.07
N LEU A 142 -1.26 -15.73 3.30
CA LEU A 142 -2.56 -15.81 4.00
C LEU A 142 -3.20 -14.42 4.14
N LEU A 143 -2.43 -13.40 4.51
CA LEU A 143 -2.94 -12.02 4.57
C LEU A 143 -3.42 -11.54 3.19
N SER A 144 -2.64 -11.77 2.14
CA SER A 144 -3.03 -11.39 0.77
C SER A 144 -4.28 -12.12 0.29
N ILE A 145 -4.45 -13.41 0.65
CA ILE A 145 -5.65 -14.17 0.34
C ILE A 145 -6.86 -13.58 1.07
N THR A 146 -6.69 -13.18 2.34
CA THR A 146 -7.75 -12.54 3.12
C THR A 146 -8.23 -11.25 2.44
N ASP A 147 -7.31 -10.39 1.98
CA ASP A 147 -7.65 -9.16 1.26
C ASP A 147 -8.45 -9.43 -0.03
N VAL A 148 -8.10 -10.49 -0.78
CA VAL A 148 -8.84 -10.90 -1.98
C VAL A 148 -10.23 -11.42 -1.64
N ILE A 149 -10.35 -12.22 -0.59
CA ILE A 149 -11.63 -12.76 -0.10
C ILE A 149 -12.53 -11.61 0.35
N ASP A 150 -12.02 -10.69 1.17
CA ASP A 150 -12.77 -9.55 1.68
C ASP A 150 -13.28 -8.67 0.52
N THR A 151 -12.41 -8.35 -0.44
CA THR A 151 -12.78 -7.60 -1.65
C THR A 151 -13.91 -8.29 -2.42
N SER A 152 -13.78 -9.61 -2.63
CA SER A 152 -14.77 -10.39 -3.38
C SER A 152 -16.10 -10.49 -2.64
N ILE A 153 -16.07 -10.72 -1.32
CA ILE A 153 -17.27 -10.81 -0.50
C ILE A 153 -18.01 -9.49 -0.46
N VAL A 154 -17.31 -8.37 -0.23
CA VAL A 154 -17.95 -7.04 -0.16
C VAL A 154 -18.65 -6.71 -1.47
N GLN A 155 -17.97 -6.88 -2.61
CA GLN A 155 -18.58 -6.61 -3.91
C GLN A 155 -19.76 -7.53 -4.21
N SER A 156 -19.63 -8.83 -3.94
CA SER A 156 -20.72 -9.79 -4.15
C SER A 156 -21.94 -9.46 -3.30
N ARG A 157 -21.73 -9.07 -2.04
CA ARG A 157 -22.85 -8.71 -1.14
C ARG A 157 -23.57 -7.45 -1.58
N ILE A 158 -22.85 -6.43 -2.02
CA ILE A 158 -23.49 -5.23 -2.58
C ILE A 158 -24.29 -5.58 -3.84
N TYR A 159 -23.72 -6.43 -4.69
CA TYR A 159 -24.39 -6.93 -5.90
C TYR A 159 -25.68 -7.71 -5.56
N ASP A 160 -25.61 -8.65 -4.60
CA ASP A 160 -26.76 -9.43 -4.14
C ASP A 160 -27.88 -8.53 -3.60
N ILE A 161 -27.53 -7.51 -2.79
CA ILE A 161 -28.50 -6.54 -2.26
C ILE A 161 -29.15 -5.76 -3.41
N MET A 162 -28.36 -5.36 -4.40
CA MET A 162 -28.88 -4.66 -5.57
C MET A 162 -29.89 -5.49 -6.36
N GLN A 163 -29.72 -6.82 -6.40
CA GLN A 163 -30.64 -7.74 -7.10
C GLN A 163 -31.86 -8.12 -6.24
N THR A 164 -31.69 -8.29 -4.93
CA THR A 164 -32.73 -8.82 -4.04
C THR A 164 -33.54 -7.73 -3.36
N ASN A 165 -32.93 -6.61 -3.01
CA ASN A 165 -33.57 -5.51 -2.30
C ASN A 165 -32.95 -4.15 -2.70
N PRO A 166 -33.20 -3.68 -3.94
CA PRO A 166 -32.63 -2.41 -4.43
C PRO A 166 -33.10 -1.20 -3.61
N GLU A 167 -34.31 -1.26 -3.03
CA GLU A 167 -34.82 -0.18 -2.19
C GLU A 167 -33.95 0.08 -0.95
N ALA A 168 -33.33 -0.95 -0.38
CA ALA A 168 -32.42 -0.78 0.75
C ALA A 168 -31.20 0.06 0.39
N LEU A 169 -30.63 -0.13 -0.81
CA LEU A 169 -29.53 0.70 -1.32
C LEU A 169 -29.99 2.12 -1.64
N LEU A 170 -31.16 2.27 -2.27
CA LEU A 170 -31.71 3.58 -2.60
C LEU A 170 -32.08 4.39 -1.35
N ASN A 171 -32.58 3.77 -0.30
CA ASN A 171 -32.86 4.44 0.97
C ASN A 171 -31.60 5.00 1.65
N VAL A 172 -30.45 4.35 1.47
CA VAL A 172 -29.19 4.78 2.10
C VAL A 172 -28.37 5.70 1.19
N TYR A 173 -28.33 5.42 -0.09
CA TYR A 173 -27.44 6.09 -1.04
C TYR A 173 -28.18 6.76 -2.22
N GLY A 174 -29.49 6.65 -2.34
CA GLY A 174 -30.23 7.02 -3.55
C GLY A 174 -30.05 8.45 -4.01
N THR A 175 -29.84 9.40 -3.08
CA THR A 175 -29.56 10.80 -3.41
C THR A 175 -28.12 11.04 -3.87
N LEU A 176 -27.22 10.09 -3.62
CA LEU A 176 -25.78 10.20 -3.89
C LEU A 176 -25.34 9.31 -5.05
N LEU A 177 -26.18 8.35 -5.47
CA LEU A 177 -25.89 7.48 -6.60
C LEU A 177 -26.21 8.20 -7.93
N PRO A 178 -25.24 8.32 -8.85
CA PRO A 178 -25.54 8.82 -10.18
C PRO A 178 -26.51 7.86 -10.92
N ASP A 179 -27.50 8.44 -11.62
CA ASP A 179 -28.45 7.66 -12.40
C ASP A 179 -27.78 6.74 -13.43
N SER A 180 -26.71 7.22 -14.05
CA SER A 180 -25.90 6.43 -14.99
C SER A 180 -25.32 5.16 -14.37
N VAL A 181 -24.85 5.22 -13.13
CA VAL A 181 -24.31 4.10 -12.38
C VAL A 181 -25.38 3.10 -11.96
N TYR A 182 -26.53 3.61 -11.54
CA TYR A 182 -27.66 2.78 -11.14
C TYR A 182 -28.25 2.00 -12.32
N TYR A 183 -28.56 2.67 -13.42
CA TYR A 183 -29.14 2.03 -14.61
C TYR A 183 -28.15 1.13 -15.35
N ALA A 184 -26.84 1.40 -15.26
CA ALA A 184 -25.81 0.51 -15.81
C ALA A 184 -25.59 -0.77 -14.98
N GLY A 185 -26.17 -0.87 -13.78
CA GLY A 185 -25.97 -2.01 -12.89
C GLY A 185 -24.59 -2.08 -12.25
N THR A 186 -23.81 -0.99 -12.27
CA THR A 186 -22.42 -0.91 -11.78
C THR A 186 -22.31 -0.35 -10.37
N THR A 187 -23.43 -0.21 -9.65
CA THR A 187 -23.50 0.35 -8.29
C THR A 187 -22.55 -0.33 -7.30
N HIS A 188 -22.39 -1.65 -7.39
CA HIS A 188 -21.46 -2.40 -6.52
C HIS A 188 -20.00 -1.99 -6.72
N THR A 189 -19.58 -1.77 -7.96
CA THR A 189 -18.22 -1.31 -8.30
C THR A 189 -18.02 0.14 -7.86
N TYR A 190 -19.02 0.99 -8.05
CA TYR A 190 -18.99 2.39 -7.64
C TYR A 190 -18.85 2.54 -6.12
N LEU A 191 -19.70 1.86 -5.35
CA LEU A 191 -19.63 1.89 -3.88
C LEU A 191 -18.30 1.30 -3.36
N PHE A 192 -17.79 0.25 -4.01
CA PHE A 192 -16.48 -0.27 -3.69
C PHE A 192 -15.34 0.71 -4.01
N GLY A 193 -15.47 1.51 -5.07
CA GLY A 193 -14.57 2.61 -5.38
C GLY A 193 -14.57 3.67 -4.27
N CYS A 194 -15.75 4.06 -3.76
CA CYS A 194 -15.88 4.99 -2.62
C CYS A 194 -15.21 4.44 -1.34
N TYR A 195 -15.34 3.14 -1.08
CA TYR A 195 -14.60 2.47 -0.01
C TYR A 195 -13.09 2.60 -0.20
N GLY A 196 -12.61 2.51 -1.44
CA GLY A 196 -11.18 2.65 -1.79
C GLY A 196 -10.57 3.98 -1.35
N TYR A 197 -11.29 5.10 -1.44
CA TYR A 197 -10.82 6.40 -0.95
C TYR A 197 -10.55 6.38 0.56
N SER A 198 -11.46 5.80 1.33
CA SER A 198 -11.33 5.66 2.79
C SER A 198 -10.23 4.69 3.18
N SER A 199 -10.15 3.57 2.49
CA SER A 199 -9.13 2.53 2.69
C SER A 199 -7.71 3.08 2.49
N THR A 200 -7.50 3.94 1.49
CA THR A 200 -6.20 4.57 1.24
C THR A 200 -5.70 5.37 2.45
N LEU A 201 -6.58 6.15 3.09
CA LEU A 201 -6.23 6.91 4.31
C LEU A 201 -5.98 6.00 5.51
N THR A 202 -6.75 4.93 5.64
CA THR A 202 -6.53 3.91 6.67
C THR A 202 -5.17 3.24 6.52
N MET A 203 -4.80 2.87 5.30
CA MET A 203 -3.50 2.28 4.98
C MET A 203 -2.32 3.21 5.29
N LEU A 204 -2.49 4.53 5.15
CA LEU A 204 -1.45 5.50 5.49
C LEU A 204 -1.06 5.39 6.98
N ILE A 205 -2.03 5.36 7.88
CA ILE A 205 -1.77 5.24 9.32
C ILE A 205 -1.17 3.88 9.67
N THR A 206 -1.66 2.82 9.05
CA THR A 206 -1.12 1.46 9.23
C THR A 206 0.34 1.38 8.79
N ALA A 207 0.70 2.00 7.66
CA ALA A 207 2.07 2.06 7.17
C ALA A 207 3.00 2.83 8.14
N LEU A 208 2.53 3.95 8.72
CA LEU A 208 3.28 4.68 9.74
C LEU A 208 3.56 3.82 10.97
N THR A 209 2.58 3.08 11.44
CA THR A 209 2.75 2.23 12.64
C THR A 209 3.63 1.01 12.38
N GLN A 210 3.64 0.50 11.15
CA GLN A 210 4.54 -0.59 10.74
C GLN A 210 6.02 -0.21 10.89
N VAL A 211 6.37 1.04 10.62
CA VAL A 211 7.74 1.54 10.80
C VAL A 211 8.19 1.43 12.26
N PHE A 212 7.30 1.65 13.23
CA PHE A 212 7.65 1.48 14.65
C PHE A 212 7.97 0.03 15.00
N GLY A 213 7.20 -0.93 14.46
CA GLY A 213 7.45 -2.35 14.63
C GLY A 213 8.80 -2.78 14.04
N SER A 214 9.07 -2.43 12.79
CA SER A 214 10.31 -2.79 12.10
C SER A 214 11.54 -2.13 12.73
N SER A 215 11.43 -0.87 13.20
CA SER A 215 12.52 -0.17 13.88
C SER A 215 12.87 -0.78 15.23
N ALA A 216 11.90 -1.37 15.94
CA ALA A 216 12.11 -2.00 17.23
C ALA A 216 12.61 -3.45 17.12
N LEU A 217 12.48 -4.08 15.96
CA LEU A 217 12.83 -5.49 15.74
C LEU A 217 14.26 -5.86 16.20
N PRO A 218 15.31 -5.06 15.91
CA PRO A 218 16.67 -5.37 16.38
C PRO A 218 16.80 -5.38 17.90
N SER A 219 16.10 -4.49 18.60
CA SER A 219 16.15 -4.41 20.07
C SER A 219 15.38 -5.56 20.72
N VAL A 220 14.23 -5.91 20.16
CA VAL A 220 13.39 -7.03 20.62
C VAL A 220 14.12 -8.36 20.42
N THR A 221 14.71 -8.60 19.24
CA THR A 221 15.48 -9.82 18.95
C THR A 221 16.73 -9.94 19.82
N ALA A 222 17.45 -8.84 20.10
CA ALA A 222 18.61 -8.86 21.00
C ALA A 222 18.21 -9.20 22.45
N ALA A 223 17.12 -8.62 22.93
CA ALA A 223 16.59 -8.92 24.28
C ALA A 223 16.09 -10.36 24.39
N TRP A 224 15.46 -10.89 23.33
CA TRP A 224 15.03 -12.28 23.24
C TRP A 224 16.22 -13.24 23.26
N ALA A 225 17.24 -12.99 22.43
CA ALA A 225 18.44 -13.81 22.35
C ALA A 225 19.23 -13.86 23.66
N SER A 226 19.28 -12.73 24.39
CA SER A 226 19.92 -12.65 25.70
C SER A 226 19.05 -13.19 26.85
N LYS A 227 17.82 -13.62 26.57
CA LYS A 227 16.81 -14.06 27.56
C LYS A 227 16.51 -13.00 28.63
N ASP A 228 16.74 -11.74 28.34
CA ASP A 228 16.45 -10.61 29.23
C ASP A 228 14.99 -10.20 29.13
N LYS A 229 14.16 -10.82 29.97
CA LYS A 229 12.71 -10.55 29.98
C LYS A 229 12.37 -9.09 30.35
N ALA A 230 13.20 -8.43 31.12
CA ALA A 230 12.95 -7.04 31.52
C ALA A 230 13.14 -6.09 30.34
N LYS A 231 14.24 -6.22 29.59
CA LYS A 231 14.48 -5.45 28.37
C LYS A 231 13.47 -5.78 27.28
N LEU A 232 13.10 -7.05 27.12
CA LEU A 232 12.06 -7.46 26.17
C LEU A 232 10.74 -6.75 26.46
N LYS A 233 10.28 -6.81 27.73
CA LYS A 233 9.05 -6.12 28.17
C LYS A 233 9.15 -4.61 27.92
N GLN A 234 10.25 -3.98 28.28
CA GLN A 234 10.45 -2.54 28.07
C GLN A 234 10.38 -2.15 26.57
N SER A 235 11.01 -2.94 25.69
CA SER A 235 10.98 -2.69 24.25
C SER A 235 9.57 -2.82 23.69
N LEU A 236 8.82 -3.88 24.07
CA LEU A 236 7.45 -4.08 23.64
C LEU A 236 6.52 -2.96 24.14
N GLU A 237 6.63 -2.59 25.43
CA GLU A 237 5.83 -1.50 26.01
C GLU A 237 6.11 -0.15 25.32
N ALA A 238 7.36 0.13 24.98
CA ALA A 238 7.73 1.36 24.28
C ALA A 238 7.08 1.44 22.89
N VAL A 239 7.13 0.36 22.11
CA VAL A 239 6.49 0.30 20.79
C VAL A 239 4.99 0.45 20.89
N LEU A 240 4.35 -0.29 21.81
CA LEU A 240 2.91 -0.19 22.01
C LEU A 240 2.48 1.22 22.41
N ARG A 241 3.23 1.86 23.32
CA ARG A 241 2.94 3.22 23.77
C ARG A 241 3.01 4.21 22.60
N ILE A 242 4.10 4.19 21.81
CA ILE A 242 4.26 5.09 20.66
C ILE A 242 3.15 4.83 19.62
N THR A 243 2.85 3.57 19.34
CA THR A 243 1.80 3.18 18.41
C THR A 243 0.43 3.71 18.84
N LEU A 244 0.06 3.52 20.11
CA LEU A 244 -1.24 4.02 20.63
C LEU A 244 -1.34 5.54 20.61
N VAL A 245 -0.24 6.24 20.93
CA VAL A 245 -0.18 7.71 20.84
C VAL A 245 -0.42 8.22 19.43
N VAL A 246 -0.07 7.44 18.40
CA VAL A 246 -0.33 7.80 17.00
C VAL A 246 -1.69 7.31 16.54
N THR A 247 -2.05 6.05 16.81
CA THR A 247 -3.27 5.44 16.25
C THR A 247 -4.56 6.01 16.85
N ILE A 248 -4.58 6.30 18.16
CA ILE A 248 -5.79 6.81 18.82
C ILE A 248 -6.16 8.22 18.30
N PRO A 249 -5.28 9.22 18.32
CA PRO A 249 -5.62 10.53 17.77
C PRO A 249 -5.90 10.49 16.28
N SER A 250 -5.14 9.68 15.51
CA SER A 250 -5.37 9.53 14.07
C SER A 250 -6.71 8.89 13.74
N GLY A 251 -7.08 7.83 14.46
CA GLY A 251 -8.37 7.17 14.27
C GLY A 251 -9.55 8.10 14.60
N ILE A 252 -9.49 8.78 15.74
CA ILE A 252 -10.51 9.77 16.13
C ILE A 252 -10.53 10.94 15.15
N GLY A 253 -9.37 11.47 14.78
CA GLY A 253 -9.23 12.58 13.85
C GLY A 253 -9.80 12.25 12.48
N LEU A 254 -9.48 11.07 11.91
CA LEU A 254 -10.02 10.62 10.64
C LEU A 254 -11.53 10.33 10.71
N SER A 255 -12.04 9.87 11.86
CA SER A 255 -13.48 9.70 12.05
C SER A 255 -14.22 11.04 12.05
N VAL A 256 -13.74 12.01 12.83
CA VAL A 256 -14.43 13.30 13.02
C VAL A 256 -14.24 14.24 11.83
N LEU A 257 -13.04 14.20 11.22
CA LEU A 257 -12.66 15.06 10.09
C LEU A 257 -12.71 14.31 8.75
N SER A 258 -13.48 13.23 8.66
CA SER A 258 -13.55 12.39 7.46
C SER A 258 -13.94 13.17 6.21
N GLU A 259 -15.01 13.95 6.26
CA GLU A 259 -15.51 14.73 5.14
C GLU A 259 -14.54 15.86 4.73
N PRO A 260 -14.06 16.75 5.62
CA PRO A 260 -13.11 17.79 5.22
C PRO A 260 -11.77 17.25 4.72
N ILE A 261 -11.28 16.12 5.26
CA ILE A 261 -10.01 15.52 4.80
C ILE A 261 -10.18 14.92 3.40
N LEU A 262 -11.23 14.13 3.18
CA LEU A 262 -11.51 13.57 1.86
C LEU A 262 -11.84 14.67 0.86
N GLY A 263 -12.60 15.67 1.26
CA GLY A 263 -12.88 16.85 0.44
C GLY A 263 -11.62 17.60 0.04
N LEU A 264 -10.65 17.78 0.93
CA LEU A 264 -9.39 18.44 0.63
C LEU A 264 -8.55 17.65 -0.40
N ILE A 265 -8.54 16.32 -0.29
CA ILE A 265 -7.67 15.44 -1.12
C ILE A 265 -8.32 15.14 -2.47
N TYR A 266 -9.61 14.83 -2.48
CA TYR A 266 -10.32 14.31 -3.65
C TYR A 266 -11.37 15.26 -4.23
N SER A 267 -11.52 16.49 -3.68
CA SER A 267 -12.57 17.41 -4.13
C SER A 267 -12.37 17.83 -5.58
N SER A 268 -13.34 17.43 -6.39
CA SER A 268 -13.54 17.90 -7.76
C SER A 268 -15.05 18.08 -7.96
N PRO A 269 -15.51 19.00 -8.81
CA PRO A 269 -16.93 19.20 -9.08
C PRO A 269 -17.70 17.92 -9.44
N ASN A 270 -16.99 16.93 -9.99
CA ASN A 270 -17.57 15.66 -10.45
C ASN A 270 -17.47 14.52 -9.43
N VAL A 271 -16.91 14.74 -8.22
CA VAL A 271 -16.60 13.66 -7.23
C VAL A 271 -17.19 13.98 -5.85
N SER A 272 -18.11 14.94 -5.76
CA SER A 272 -18.69 15.34 -4.46
C SER A 272 -19.50 14.22 -3.80
N ASN A 273 -20.24 13.43 -4.56
CA ASN A 273 -21.06 12.34 -4.05
C ASN A 273 -20.19 11.18 -3.53
N GLU A 274 -19.12 10.85 -4.26
CA GLU A 274 -18.16 9.83 -3.86
C GLU A 274 -17.46 10.21 -2.55
N VAL A 275 -17.10 11.48 -2.38
CA VAL A 275 -16.50 12.00 -1.15
C VAL A 275 -17.46 11.89 0.02
N GLU A 276 -18.76 12.21 -0.17
CA GLU A 276 -19.76 12.08 0.89
C GLU A 276 -19.96 10.61 1.30
N ILE A 277 -20.08 9.69 0.35
CA ILE A 277 -20.16 8.25 0.63
C ILE A 277 -18.92 7.76 1.36
N ALA A 278 -17.74 8.10 0.83
CA ALA A 278 -16.47 7.72 1.42
C ALA A 278 -16.29 8.27 2.85
N SER A 279 -16.77 9.48 3.13
CA SER A 279 -16.64 10.07 4.46
C SER A 279 -17.41 9.28 5.53
N LYS A 280 -18.60 8.78 5.19
CA LYS A 280 -19.39 7.91 6.08
C LYS A 280 -18.66 6.60 6.37
N VAL A 281 -18.01 6.03 5.36
CA VAL A 281 -17.18 4.83 5.50
C VAL A 281 -15.95 5.12 6.37
N LEU A 282 -15.24 6.23 6.12
CA LEU A 282 -14.05 6.60 6.87
C LEU A 282 -14.35 6.87 8.35
N THR A 283 -15.49 7.48 8.65
CA THR A 283 -15.96 7.68 10.02
C THR A 283 -16.02 6.37 10.81
N THR A 284 -16.53 5.31 10.18
CA THR A 284 -16.58 3.98 10.79
C THR A 284 -15.20 3.32 10.84
N MET A 285 -14.40 3.44 9.78
CA MET A 285 -13.06 2.87 9.69
C MET A 285 -12.09 3.51 10.70
N GLY A 286 -12.32 4.76 11.14
CA GLY A 286 -11.47 5.41 12.14
C GLY A 286 -11.34 4.63 13.44
N ILE A 287 -12.40 3.92 13.86
CA ILE A 287 -12.35 3.01 15.01
C ILE A 287 -11.47 1.80 14.69
N ALA A 288 -11.62 1.22 13.49
CA ALA A 288 -10.83 0.08 13.06
C ALA A 288 -9.33 0.40 12.98
N ILE A 289 -8.96 1.63 12.60
CA ILE A 289 -7.56 2.10 12.53
C ILE A 289 -6.83 1.90 13.85
N ILE A 290 -7.49 2.13 15.00
CA ILE A 290 -6.88 1.97 16.34
C ILE A 290 -6.45 0.53 16.55
N PHE A 291 -7.28 -0.43 16.15
CA PHE A 291 -6.99 -1.85 16.31
C PHE A 291 -5.99 -2.37 15.27
N VAL A 292 -6.23 -2.09 14.00
CA VAL A 292 -5.36 -2.55 12.91
C VAL A 292 -3.98 -1.90 12.99
N GLY A 293 -3.92 -0.59 13.25
CA GLY A 293 -2.66 0.13 13.41
C GLY A 293 -1.85 -0.33 14.62
N THR A 294 -2.51 -0.86 15.67
CA THR A 294 -1.82 -1.44 16.83
C THR A 294 -1.40 -2.89 16.57
N ALA A 295 -2.20 -3.67 15.85
CA ALA A 295 -1.90 -5.05 15.51
C ALA A 295 -0.67 -5.17 14.60
N THR A 296 -0.50 -4.26 13.64
CA THR A 296 0.57 -4.31 12.64
C THR A 296 1.99 -4.36 13.24
N PRO A 297 2.40 -3.45 14.14
CA PRO A 297 3.72 -3.52 14.75
C PRO A 297 3.88 -4.75 15.67
N ILE A 298 2.82 -5.21 16.32
CA ILE A 298 2.86 -6.43 17.14
C ILE A 298 3.17 -7.64 16.24
N CYS A 299 2.47 -7.78 15.11
CA CYS A 299 2.73 -8.84 14.15
C CYS A 299 4.18 -8.78 13.64
N SER A 300 4.70 -7.59 13.31
CA SER A 300 6.10 -7.42 12.87
C SER A 300 7.11 -7.86 13.93
N MET A 301 6.83 -7.65 15.23
CA MET A 301 7.73 -8.07 16.32
C MET A 301 7.64 -9.56 16.64
N LEU A 302 6.55 -10.23 16.28
CA LEU A 302 6.34 -11.66 16.53
C LEU A 302 6.86 -12.56 15.39
N GLN A 303 7.16 -12.00 14.22
CA GLN A 303 7.77 -12.68 13.08
C GLN A 303 9.28 -12.81 13.25
#